data_75e768fe7892c9d8addf3b5af0919781
#
_entry.id   75e768fe7892c9d8addf3b5af0919781
#
_cell.length_a   1.000
_cell.length_b   1.000
_cell.length_c   1.000
_cell.angle_alpha   90.00
_cell.angle_beta   90.00
_cell.angle_gamma   90.00
#
_symmetry.space_group_name_H-M   'P 1'
#
loop_
_entity.id
_entity.type
_entity.pdbx_description
1 polymer ?
#
loop_
_entity_poly.entity_id
_entity_poly.type
_entity_poly.pdbx_seq_one_letter_code
_entity_poly.pdbx_strand_id
1 'polypeptide(L)'
;MGIKVGFFTEGGFEGKITLDNPNIRTDAAWMYLTDATHHPFSRLSFLPDNSYDIGVMILPKKRRMLLNYPLLEQYRRVCKKVTVMQESYYNYWQDSPLDEQIWYFNFITEMDLIFCHNDVDLDYYYGLTNVRTELMPTAMVTEGIVRREGLGNGVIIGGNWVKDYGGFDSYQVSREITDDITAITTGRMKPEETQILKHIPWVMWRDWMDILGQYNVGVQLGTAAAGQFQLNTSFHGIPCIGYSNLNTQSILHPLTTVELGDIDKAKDLARKLKDDKFYKLCVDTTQKRFEKYYSEEMFVKNWKRIWS
;
A
#
# COMPACT_ATOMS: atom_id res chain seq x y z
N MET A 1 -14.80 25.79 9.45
CA MET A 1 -15.25 24.75 8.51
C MET A 1 -14.05 23.80 8.32
N GLY A 2 -14.28 22.47 8.33
CA GLY A 2 -13.23 21.53 8.02
C GLY A 2 -12.83 21.58 6.54
N ILE A 3 -11.62 21.11 6.21
CA ILE A 3 -11.13 20.97 4.83
C ILE A 3 -11.99 19.93 4.11
N LYS A 4 -12.56 20.29 2.96
CA LYS A 4 -13.30 19.36 2.12
C LYS A 4 -12.36 18.62 1.18
N VAL A 5 -12.35 17.29 1.24
CA VAL A 5 -11.48 16.45 0.42
C VAL A 5 -12.31 15.63 -0.57
N GLY A 6 -11.92 15.68 -1.85
CA GLY A 6 -12.46 14.83 -2.90
C GLY A 6 -11.42 13.81 -3.38
N PHE A 7 -11.80 12.54 -3.47
CA PHE A 7 -10.98 11.49 -4.10
C PHE A 7 -11.53 11.12 -5.46
N PHE A 8 -10.64 10.95 -6.44
CA PHE A 8 -11.01 10.68 -7.82
C PHE A 8 -10.24 9.48 -8.35
N THR A 9 -10.96 8.45 -8.80
CA THR A 9 -10.37 7.22 -9.35
C THR A 9 -11.05 6.81 -10.66
N GLU A 10 -10.55 5.75 -11.30
CA GLU A 10 -11.09 5.26 -12.59
C GLU A 10 -12.53 4.70 -12.50
N GLY A 11 -12.97 4.28 -11.32
CA GLY A 11 -14.29 3.66 -11.16
C GLY A 11 -14.65 3.40 -9.70
N GLY A 12 -15.65 2.56 -9.51
CA GLY A 12 -16.11 2.19 -8.18
C GLY A 12 -17.41 2.90 -7.76
N PHE A 13 -17.59 3.10 -6.47
CA PHE A 13 -18.75 3.76 -5.88
C PHE A 13 -18.61 5.30 -5.92
N GLU A 14 -19.69 5.99 -5.63
CA GLU A 14 -19.70 7.43 -5.39
C GLU A 14 -20.17 7.69 -3.95
N GLY A 15 -19.46 8.54 -3.20
CA GLY A 15 -19.80 8.88 -1.83
C GLY A 15 -18.68 8.67 -0.83
N LYS A 16 -19.03 8.54 0.46
CA LYS A 16 -18.06 8.33 1.55
C LYS A 16 -17.81 6.86 1.81
N ILE A 17 -16.57 6.53 2.21
CA ILE A 17 -16.24 5.22 2.78
C ILE A 17 -16.85 5.13 4.18
N THR A 18 -17.47 3.99 4.48
CA THR A 18 -17.96 3.62 5.80
C THR A 18 -17.32 2.31 6.25
N LEU A 19 -17.48 1.94 7.52
CA LEU A 19 -16.99 0.67 8.05
C LEU A 19 -17.60 -0.58 7.40
N ASP A 20 -18.74 -0.44 6.73
CA ASP A 20 -19.36 -1.52 5.97
C ASP A 20 -18.73 -1.74 4.60
N ASN A 21 -17.80 -0.87 4.19
CA ASN A 21 -17.10 -1.04 2.92
C ASN A 21 -16.24 -2.32 2.96
N PRO A 22 -16.31 -3.17 1.95
CA PRO A 22 -15.64 -4.48 1.94
C PRO A 22 -14.11 -4.38 1.94
N ASN A 23 -13.55 -3.21 1.62
CA ASN A 23 -12.11 -3.02 1.50
C ASN A 23 -11.69 -1.63 1.98
N ILE A 24 -11.29 -1.51 3.26
CA ILE A 24 -10.85 -0.23 3.85
C ILE A 24 -9.34 -0.24 4.09
N ARG A 25 -8.59 -0.29 3.01
CA ARG A 25 -7.12 -0.26 3.00
C ARG A 25 -6.60 0.65 1.91
N THR A 26 -5.35 1.07 1.99
CA THR A 26 -4.67 1.95 1.03
C THR A 26 -5.48 3.22 0.77
N ASP A 27 -5.99 3.44 -0.43
CA ASP A 27 -6.79 4.58 -0.86
C ASP A 27 -8.12 4.71 -0.10
N ALA A 28 -8.83 3.59 0.10
CA ALA A 28 -10.08 3.58 0.86
C ALA A 28 -9.86 3.97 2.34
N ALA A 29 -8.73 3.57 2.94
CA ALA A 29 -8.36 4.02 4.29
C ALA A 29 -8.05 5.52 4.32
N TRP A 30 -7.38 6.05 3.31
CA TRP A 30 -7.17 7.50 3.20
C TRP A 30 -8.48 8.25 3.11
N MET A 31 -9.41 7.78 2.25
CA MET A 31 -10.75 8.37 2.12
C MET A 31 -11.50 8.40 3.45
N TYR A 32 -11.49 7.28 4.18
CA TYR A 32 -12.12 7.18 5.50
C TYR A 32 -11.50 8.15 6.52
N LEU A 33 -10.18 8.13 6.66
CA LEU A 33 -9.46 8.92 7.68
C LEU A 33 -9.46 10.43 7.39
N THR A 34 -9.69 10.84 6.15
CA THR A 34 -9.80 12.25 5.75
C THR A 34 -11.24 12.73 5.60
N ASP A 35 -12.22 11.87 5.89
CA ASP A 35 -13.64 12.13 5.64
C ASP A 35 -13.92 12.57 4.19
N ALA A 36 -13.17 12.01 3.25
CA ALA A 36 -13.26 12.39 1.84
C ALA A 36 -14.51 11.83 1.16
N THR A 37 -14.94 12.52 0.10
CA THR A 37 -15.98 12.01 -0.81
C THR A 37 -15.30 11.45 -2.07
N HIS A 38 -15.59 10.21 -2.41
CA HIS A 38 -15.08 9.54 -3.60
C HIS A 38 -15.99 9.77 -4.81
N HIS A 39 -15.35 9.99 -5.97
CA HIS A 39 -16.01 10.09 -7.27
C HIS A 39 -15.21 9.36 -8.35
N PRO A 40 -15.89 8.61 -9.24
CA PRO A 40 -15.28 8.19 -10.51
C PRO A 40 -14.92 9.41 -11.37
N PHE A 41 -13.85 9.32 -12.19
CA PHE A 41 -13.44 10.42 -13.09
C PHE A 41 -14.58 10.94 -13.97
N SER A 42 -15.47 10.05 -14.42
CA SER A 42 -16.63 10.41 -15.24
C SER A 42 -17.60 11.40 -14.58
N ARG A 43 -17.51 11.55 -13.25
CA ARG A 43 -18.35 12.49 -12.50
C ARG A 43 -17.80 13.92 -12.46
N LEU A 44 -16.51 14.10 -12.74
CA LEU A 44 -15.86 15.41 -12.64
C LEU A 44 -16.58 16.51 -13.43
N SER A 45 -17.07 16.20 -14.63
CA SER A 45 -17.78 17.18 -15.47
C SER A 45 -19.10 17.67 -14.89
N PHE A 46 -19.70 16.91 -13.96
CA PHE A 46 -21.00 17.23 -13.35
C PHE A 46 -20.88 17.89 -11.97
N LEU A 47 -19.68 17.91 -11.38
CA LEU A 47 -19.46 18.54 -10.09
C LEU A 47 -19.37 20.07 -10.24
N PRO A 48 -19.93 20.84 -9.27
CA PRO A 48 -19.80 22.30 -9.25
C PRO A 48 -18.35 22.75 -9.10
N ASP A 49 -18.06 23.97 -9.53
CA ASP A 49 -16.76 24.59 -9.37
C ASP A 49 -16.40 24.74 -7.89
N ASN A 50 -15.12 24.50 -7.57
CA ASN A 50 -14.59 24.63 -6.21
C ASN A 50 -15.34 23.78 -5.17
N SER A 51 -15.85 22.60 -5.56
CA SER A 51 -16.55 21.66 -4.66
C SER A 51 -15.66 21.19 -3.51
N TYR A 52 -14.34 21.11 -3.75
CA TYR A 52 -13.36 20.60 -2.79
C TYR A 52 -12.21 21.58 -2.58
N ASP A 53 -11.71 21.64 -1.35
CA ASP A 53 -10.50 22.39 -1.03
C ASP A 53 -9.26 21.62 -1.52
N ILE A 54 -9.28 20.28 -1.42
CA ILE A 54 -8.22 19.37 -1.86
C ILE A 54 -8.83 18.25 -2.68
N GLY A 55 -8.28 18.03 -3.87
CA GLY A 55 -8.50 16.82 -4.66
C GLY A 55 -7.32 15.86 -4.54
N VAL A 56 -7.59 14.58 -4.34
CA VAL A 56 -6.60 13.51 -4.43
C VAL A 56 -7.00 12.58 -5.57
N MET A 57 -6.15 12.44 -6.57
CA MET A 57 -6.42 11.60 -7.72
C MET A 57 -5.50 10.39 -7.73
N ILE A 58 -6.06 9.22 -8.05
CA ILE A 58 -5.31 7.98 -8.27
C ILE A 58 -5.50 7.60 -9.73
N LEU A 59 -4.44 7.69 -10.51
CA LEU A 59 -4.48 7.42 -11.93
C LEU A 59 -4.46 5.91 -12.21
N PRO A 60 -5.27 5.42 -13.16
CA PRO A 60 -5.27 4.02 -13.55
C PRO A 60 -3.95 3.64 -14.22
N LYS A 61 -3.61 2.35 -14.20
CA LYS A 61 -2.44 1.82 -14.91
C LYS A 61 -2.59 1.93 -16.43
N LYS A 62 -3.81 1.75 -16.96
CA LYS A 62 -4.14 1.92 -18.38
C LYS A 62 -4.73 3.30 -18.59
N ARG A 63 -3.99 4.19 -19.24
CA ARG A 63 -4.33 5.61 -19.37
C ARG A 63 -4.84 6.02 -20.75
N ARG A 64 -4.86 5.11 -21.73
CA ARG A 64 -5.25 5.43 -23.11
C ARG A 64 -6.61 6.11 -23.22
N MET A 65 -7.56 5.74 -22.35
CA MET A 65 -8.88 6.36 -22.27
C MET A 65 -8.84 7.82 -21.80
N LEU A 66 -7.75 8.25 -21.16
CA LEU A 66 -7.61 9.58 -20.59
C LEU A 66 -6.90 10.56 -21.54
N LEU A 67 -6.24 10.09 -22.61
CA LEU A 67 -5.43 10.91 -23.52
C LEU A 67 -6.23 12.05 -24.15
N ASN A 68 -7.49 11.83 -24.48
CA ASN A 68 -8.37 12.81 -25.12
C ASN A 68 -9.42 13.39 -24.16
N TYR A 69 -9.32 13.11 -22.86
CA TYR A 69 -10.26 13.58 -21.86
C TYR A 69 -9.69 14.82 -21.17
N PRO A 70 -10.43 15.92 -21.02
CA PRO A 70 -9.95 17.16 -20.38
C PRO A 70 -9.88 17.01 -18.86
N LEU A 71 -9.20 15.94 -18.40
CA LEU A 71 -9.16 15.54 -17.00
C LEU A 71 -8.57 16.62 -16.10
N LEU A 72 -7.45 17.19 -16.50
CA LEU A 72 -6.76 18.21 -15.71
C LEU A 72 -7.59 19.49 -15.58
N GLU A 73 -8.20 19.95 -16.66
CA GLU A 73 -9.05 21.15 -16.66
C GLU A 73 -10.25 20.97 -15.72
N GLN A 74 -10.94 19.84 -15.84
CA GLN A 74 -12.08 19.53 -14.98
C GLN A 74 -11.66 19.36 -13.53
N TYR A 75 -10.52 18.74 -13.28
CA TYR A 75 -10.00 18.53 -11.93
C TYR A 75 -9.67 19.87 -11.25
N ARG A 76 -9.00 20.79 -11.97
CA ARG A 76 -8.70 22.15 -11.47
C ARG A 76 -9.94 23.02 -11.30
N ARG A 77 -10.99 22.80 -12.08
CA ARG A 77 -12.26 23.48 -11.91
C ARG A 77 -12.95 23.06 -10.59
N VAL A 78 -12.90 21.78 -10.28
CA VAL A 78 -13.61 21.18 -9.13
C VAL A 78 -12.85 21.33 -7.81
N CYS A 79 -11.52 21.37 -7.86
CA CYS A 79 -10.65 21.38 -6.67
C CYS A 79 -9.75 22.61 -6.64
N LYS A 80 -9.65 23.27 -5.47
CA LYS A 80 -8.73 24.42 -5.28
C LYS A 80 -7.28 24.00 -5.27
N LYS A 81 -6.98 22.81 -4.74
CA LYS A 81 -5.67 22.15 -4.78
C LYS A 81 -5.82 20.79 -5.44
N VAL A 82 -4.97 20.53 -6.44
CA VAL A 82 -4.97 19.28 -7.20
C VAL A 82 -3.75 18.45 -6.87
N THR A 83 -3.96 17.22 -6.43
CA THR A 83 -2.90 16.32 -6.00
C THR A 83 -3.05 14.95 -6.63
N VAL A 84 -1.95 14.23 -6.71
CA VAL A 84 -1.95 12.83 -7.15
C VAL A 84 -1.35 11.95 -6.05
N MET A 85 -1.94 10.79 -5.83
CA MET A 85 -1.41 9.74 -4.98
C MET A 85 -0.74 8.70 -5.86
N GLN A 86 0.55 8.47 -5.63
CA GLN A 86 1.30 7.45 -6.36
C GLN A 86 1.17 6.10 -5.65
N GLU A 87 0.37 5.19 -6.22
CA GLU A 87 0.06 3.90 -5.60
C GLU A 87 1.06 2.79 -5.94
N SER A 88 1.67 2.84 -7.13
CA SER A 88 2.64 1.85 -7.61
C SER A 88 4.08 2.32 -7.40
N TYR A 89 5.06 1.43 -7.69
CA TYR A 89 6.47 1.82 -7.68
C TYR A 89 6.76 2.93 -8.71
N TYR A 90 7.77 3.72 -8.44
CA TYR A 90 8.04 5.01 -9.09
C TYR A 90 8.11 4.96 -10.63
N ASN A 91 8.65 3.89 -11.22
CA ASN A 91 8.89 3.82 -12.66
C ASN A 91 7.90 2.92 -13.43
N TYR A 92 6.83 2.43 -12.78
CA TYR A 92 5.90 1.49 -13.42
C TYR A 92 5.23 2.02 -14.69
N TRP A 93 5.12 3.33 -14.81
CA TRP A 93 4.51 4.00 -15.96
C TRP A 93 5.39 3.95 -17.21
N GLN A 94 6.68 3.66 -17.08
CA GLN A 94 7.63 3.56 -18.19
C GLN A 94 7.39 2.34 -19.09
N ASP A 95 6.64 1.35 -18.64
CA ASP A 95 6.19 0.21 -19.46
C ASP A 95 4.96 0.53 -20.34
N SER A 96 4.38 1.74 -20.20
CA SER A 96 3.25 2.19 -21.00
C SER A 96 3.68 2.66 -22.40
N PRO A 97 2.77 2.74 -23.40
CA PRO A 97 3.02 3.38 -24.67
C PRO A 97 3.54 4.83 -24.51
N LEU A 98 4.38 5.30 -25.44
CA LEU A 98 5.04 6.59 -25.32
C LEU A 98 4.08 7.78 -25.18
N ASP A 99 2.96 7.76 -25.90
CA ASP A 99 1.91 8.77 -25.80
C ASP A 99 1.28 8.83 -24.39
N GLU A 100 1.08 7.67 -23.76
CA GLU A 100 0.61 7.59 -22.37
C GLU A 100 1.69 8.05 -21.37
N GLN A 101 2.97 7.78 -21.65
CA GLN A 101 4.08 8.28 -20.82
C GLN A 101 4.16 9.81 -20.87
N ILE A 102 4.10 10.40 -22.06
CA ILE A 102 4.12 11.86 -22.26
C ILE A 102 2.91 12.50 -21.55
N TRP A 103 1.73 11.95 -21.76
CA TRP A 103 0.51 12.43 -21.10
C TRP A 103 0.64 12.40 -19.59
N TYR A 104 1.10 11.27 -19.04
CA TYR A 104 1.27 11.10 -17.59
C TYR A 104 2.25 12.12 -17.01
N PHE A 105 3.41 12.28 -17.64
CA PHE A 105 4.40 13.26 -17.23
C PHE A 105 3.81 14.68 -17.22
N ASN A 106 3.17 15.10 -18.32
CA ASN A 106 2.53 16.41 -18.40
C ASN A 106 1.43 16.58 -17.34
N PHE A 107 0.68 15.53 -17.05
CA PHE A 107 -0.36 15.58 -16.03
C PHE A 107 0.22 15.78 -14.62
N ILE A 108 1.24 15.01 -14.24
CA ILE A 108 1.80 15.08 -12.87
C ILE A 108 2.61 16.38 -12.64
N THR A 109 3.21 16.97 -13.69
CA THR A 109 3.92 18.26 -13.56
C THR A 109 2.98 19.43 -13.29
N GLU A 110 1.70 19.26 -13.52
CA GLU A 110 0.66 20.26 -13.26
C GLU A 110 0.01 20.14 -11.88
N MET A 111 0.47 19.20 -11.05
CA MET A 111 -0.07 19.02 -9.70
C MET A 111 0.50 20.03 -8.71
N ASP A 112 -0.29 20.40 -7.70
CA ASP A 112 0.20 21.18 -6.55
C ASP A 112 1.06 20.30 -5.62
N LEU A 113 0.82 18.96 -5.62
CA LEU A 113 1.49 18.01 -4.73
C LEU A 113 1.38 16.58 -5.26
N ILE A 114 2.46 15.83 -5.14
CA ILE A 114 2.50 14.38 -5.38
C ILE A 114 2.70 13.67 -4.03
N PHE A 115 1.77 12.80 -3.64
CA PHE A 115 1.91 11.92 -2.49
C PHE A 115 2.63 10.64 -2.87
N CYS A 116 3.68 10.29 -2.12
CA CYS A 116 4.45 9.07 -2.25
C CYS A 116 4.39 8.24 -0.97
N HIS A 117 4.50 6.92 -1.09
CA HIS A 117 4.49 6.02 0.07
C HIS A 117 5.89 5.67 0.57
N ASN A 118 6.90 5.80 -0.28
CA ASN A 118 8.29 5.44 0.01
C ASN A 118 9.23 6.58 -0.35
N ASP A 119 10.37 6.67 0.34
CA ASP A 119 11.40 7.68 0.09
C ASP A 119 11.95 7.59 -1.34
N VAL A 120 12.12 6.39 -1.87
CA VAL A 120 12.57 6.17 -3.26
C VAL A 120 11.61 6.80 -4.27
N ASP A 121 10.29 6.64 -4.05
CA ASP A 121 9.28 7.24 -4.91
C ASP A 121 9.28 8.77 -4.78
N LEU A 122 9.44 9.27 -3.55
CA LEU A 122 9.48 10.70 -3.26
C LEU A 122 10.64 11.37 -3.99
N ASP A 123 11.85 10.85 -3.84
CA ASP A 123 13.07 11.38 -4.47
C ASP A 123 12.97 11.34 -6.00
N TYR A 124 12.44 10.24 -6.54
CA TYR A 124 12.23 10.09 -7.98
C TYR A 124 11.27 11.12 -8.55
N TYR A 125 10.07 11.26 -7.98
CA TYR A 125 9.07 12.18 -8.51
C TYR A 125 9.47 13.65 -8.32
N TYR A 126 10.11 14.00 -7.22
CA TYR A 126 10.67 15.33 -7.03
C TYR A 126 11.73 15.65 -8.10
N GLY A 127 12.69 14.75 -8.30
CA GLY A 127 13.74 14.93 -9.30
C GLY A 127 13.24 14.95 -10.74
N LEU A 128 12.16 14.19 -11.04
CA LEU A 128 11.57 14.14 -12.37
C LEU A 128 10.77 15.40 -12.71
N THR A 129 10.02 15.95 -11.76
CA THR A 129 8.99 16.96 -12.06
C THR A 129 9.25 18.33 -11.44
N ASN A 130 10.09 18.43 -10.41
CA ASN A 130 10.22 19.57 -9.50
C ASN A 130 8.90 19.99 -8.81
N VAL A 131 7.87 19.16 -8.87
CA VAL A 131 6.62 19.37 -8.13
C VAL A 131 6.87 19.03 -6.66
N ARG A 132 6.24 19.74 -5.74
CA ARG A 132 6.27 19.40 -4.33
C ARG A 132 5.86 17.94 -4.15
N THR A 133 6.69 17.14 -3.51
CA THR A 133 6.40 15.75 -3.13
C THR A 133 6.36 15.63 -1.61
N GLU A 134 5.43 14.82 -1.11
CA GLU A 134 5.31 14.56 0.33
C GLU A 134 5.20 13.06 0.58
N LEU A 135 5.98 12.60 1.56
CA LEU A 135 5.85 11.25 2.06
C LEU A 135 4.57 11.16 2.90
N MET A 136 3.63 10.39 2.41
CA MET A 136 2.42 10.09 3.14
C MET A 136 2.24 8.58 3.19
N PRO A 137 2.32 7.97 4.39
CA PRO A 137 2.31 6.52 4.52
C PRO A 137 1.01 5.90 4.03
N THR A 138 1.10 4.67 3.54
CA THR A 138 -0.10 3.84 3.38
C THR A 138 -0.83 3.72 4.72
N ALA A 139 -2.14 3.53 4.67
CA ALA A 139 -2.98 3.49 5.86
C ALA A 139 -3.90 2.27 5.85
N MET A 140 -4.40 1.94 7.02
CA MET A 140 -5.47 0.96 7.23
C MET A 140 -6.41 1.47 8.32
N VAL A 141 -7.67 1.06 8.26
CA VAL A 141 -8.64 1.33 9.32
C VAL A 141 -8.67 0.13 10.26
N THR A 142 -8.44 0.39 11.53
CA THR A 142 -8.34 -0.65 12.57
C THR A 142 -9.61 -0.81 13.39
N GLU A 143 -10.57 0.10 13.23
CA GLU A 143 -11.85 0.05 13.93
C GLU A 143 -12.61 -1.24 13.62
N GLY A 144 -12.95 -1.98 14.69
CA GLY A 144 -13.62 -3.28 14.59
C GLY A 144 -12.73 -4.44 14.13
N ILE A 145 -11.40 -4.24 14.07
CA ILE A 145 -10.43 -5.32 13.84
C ILE A 145 -9.79 -5.70 15.17
N VAL A 146 -9.83 -7.00 15.49
CA VAL A 146 -9.23 -7.54 16.72
C VAL A 146 -7.76 -7.88 16.43
N ARG A 147 -6.87 -7.33 17.25
CA ARG A 147 -5.46 -7.72 17.20
C ARG A 147 -5.33 -9.17 17.69
N ARG A 148 -4.50 -9.97 17.03
CA ARG A 148 -4.28 -11.36 17.46
C ARG A 148 -3.80 -11.45 18.90
N GLU A 149 -4.24 -12.50 19.58
CA GLU A 149 -3.72 -12.91 20.87
C GLU A 149 -2.83 -14.16 20.69
N GLY A 150 -1.62 -14.14 21.26
CA GLY A 150 -0.70 -15.27 21.20
C GLY A 150 0.02 -15.45 19.86
N LEU A 151 0.52 -16.67 19.65
CA LEU A 151 1.26 -17.07 18.45
C LEU A 151 0.31 -17.69 17.43
N GLY A 152 0.55 -17.42 16.14
CA GLY A 152 -0.10 -18.13 15.05
C GLY A 152 0.67 -19.37 14.62
N ASN A 153 0.42 -19.86 13.43
CA ASN A 153 1.10 -21.01 12.83
C ASN A 153 1.52 -20.71 11.39
N GLY A 154 2.62 -21.31 10.95
CA GLY A 154 3.05 -21.24 9.57
C GLY A 154 3.54 -19.87 9.12
N VAL A 155 3.76 -19.76 7.82
CA VAL A 155 4.25 -18.55 7.14
C VAL A 155 3.25 -18.14 6.07
N ILE A 156 3.05 -16.81 5.94
CA ILE A 156 2.26 -16.23 4.86
C ILE A 156 3.13 -15.38 3.94
N ILE A 157 3.03 -15.63 2.63
CA ILE A 157 3.70 -14.84 1.60
C ILE A 157 2.76 -13.72 1.15
N GLY A 158 3.24 -12.48 1.28
CA GLY A 158 2.50 -11.29 0.88
C GLY A 158 2.57 -11.00 -0.62
N GLY A 159 1.56 -10.27 -1.09
CA GLY A 159 1.48 -9.82 -2.47
C GLY A 159 1.05 -10.89 -3.47
N ASN A 160 0.86 -10.44 -4.69
CA ASN A 160 0.53 -11.32 -5.81
C ASN A 160 1.75 -12.13 -6.22
N TRP A 161 1.54 -13.36 -6.71
CA TRP A 161 2.62 -14.22 -7.19
C TRP A 161 3.16 -13.75 -8.56
N VAL A 162 3.87 -12.62 -8.55
CA VAL A 162 4.52 -12.01 -9.72
C VAL A 162 5.90 -11.51 -9.33
N LYS A 163 6.77 -11.24 -10.32
CA LYS A 163 8.16 -10.81 -10.09
C LYS A 163 8.28 -9.60 -9.15
N ASP A 164 7.41 -8.60 -9.33
CA ASP A 164 7.48 -7.35 -8.57
C ASP A 164 7.15 -7.51 -7.08
N TYR A 165 6.44 -8.57 -6.72
CA TYR A 165 6.15 -8.94 -5.33
C TYR A 165 7.05 -10.07 -4.81
N GLY A 166 7.96 -10.60 -5.62
CA GLY A 166 8.96 -11.57 -5.23
C GLY A 166 8.39 -12.89 -4.68
N GLY A 167 7.31 -13.40 -5.29
CA GLY A 167 6.62 -14.59 -4.78
C GLY A 167 7.53 -15.80 -4.64
N PHE A 168 8.34 -16.12 -5.66
CA PHE A 168 9.25 -17.26 -5.61
C PHE A 168 10.38 -17.06 -4.58
N ASP A 169 10.99 -15.89 -4.52
CA ASP A 169 12.04 -15.59 -3.55
C ASP A 169 11.51 -15.67 -2.12
N SER A 170 10.30 -15.12 -1.91
CA SER A 170 9.59 -15.23 -0.64
C SER A 170 9.31 -16.69 -0.24
N TYR A 171 8.94 -17.54 -1.21
CA TYR A 171 8.77 -18.97 -0.98
C TYR A 171 10.07 -19.66 -0.55
N GLN A 172 11.19 -19.37 -1.24
CA GLN A 172 12.50 -19.94 -0.89
C GLN A 172 12.94 -19.54 0.54
N VAL A 173 12.68 -18.31 0.93
CA VAL A 173 12.98 -17.82 2.30
C VAL A 173 12.03 -18.44 3.32
N SER A 174 10.75 -18.57 2.99
CA SER A 174 9.75 -19.17 3.89
C SER A 174 10.06 -20.62 4.25
N ARG A 175 10.63 -21.39 3.33
CA ARG A 175 11.07 -22.78 3.56
C ARG A 175 12.14 -22.94 4.62
N GLU A 176 12.92 -21.91 4.87
CA GLU A 176 13.89 -21.91 5.98
C GLU A 176 13.18 -21.91 7.36
N ILE A 177 11.90 -21.51 7.41
CA ILE A 177 11.12 -21.48 8.65
C ILE A 177 10.31 -22.77 8.80
N THR A 178 9.50 -23.12 7.79
CA THR A 178 8.55 -24.23 7.84
C THR A 178 8.14 -24.66 6.43
N ASP A 179 7.55 -25.85 6.31
CA ASP A 179 6.86 -26.29 5.08
C ASP A 179 5.38 -25.90 5.09
N ASP A 180 4.82 -25.39 6.19
CA ASP A 180 3.47 -24.83 6.26
C ASP A 180 3.45 -23.38 5.75
N ILE A 181 3.35 -23.26 4.42
CA ILE A 181 3.44 -21.99 3.70
C ILE A 181 2.12 -21.71 2.99
N THR A 182 1.61 -20.50 3.16
CA THR A 182 0.41 -20.00 2.48
C THR A 182 0.76 -18.76 1.65
N ALA A 183 0.26 -18.68 0.42
CA ALA A 183 0.39 -17.50 -0.43
C ALA A 183 -0.95 -16.80 -0.62
N ILE A 184 -0.92 -15.51 -0.78
CA ILE A 184 -2.07 -14.73 -1.25
C ILE A 184 -2.17 -14.93 -2.75
N THR A 185 -3.25 -15.56 -3.20
CA THR A 185 -3.41 -15.83 -4.62
C THR A 185 -4.22 -14.77 -5.32
N THR A 186 -3.91 -14.63 -6.58
CA THR A 186 -4.55 -13.71 -7.51
C THR A 186 -5.12 -14.41 -8.72
N GLY A 187 -5.42 -15.68 -8.63
CA GLY A 187 -5.88 -16.48 -9.76
C GLY A 187 -4.79 -16.79 -10.82
N ARG A 188 -3.52 -16.50 -10.50
CA ARG A 188 -2.36 -16.86 -11.36
C ARG A 188 -1.74 -18.20 -11.00
N MET A 189 -2.09 -18.72 -9.84
CA MET A 189 -1.65 -20.04 -9.39
C MET A 189 -2.35 -21.11 -10.20
N LYS A 190 -1.58 -22.07 -10.72
CA LYS A 190 -2.11 -23.23 -11.43
C LYS A 190 -2.63 -24.27 -10.43
N PRO A 191 -3.62 -25.10 -10.79
CA PRO A 191 -4.15 -26.12 -9.89
C PRO A 191 -3.11 -27.06 -9.28
N GLU A 192 -2.08 -27.42 -10.04
CA GLU A 192 -0.98 -28.28 -9.57
C GLU A 192 -0.11 -27.62 -8.50
N GLU A 193 -0.02 -26.29 -8.47
CA GLU A 193 0.76 -25.54 -7.49
C GLU A 193 0.12 -25.56 -6.10
N THR A 194 -1.21 -25.78 -6.02
CA THR A 194 -1.94 -25.90 -4.76
C THR A 194 -1.53 -27.14 -3.94
N GLN A 195 -0.84 -28.08 -4.56
CA GLN A 195 -0.24 -29.22 -3.85
C GLN A 195 1.05 -28.87 -3.13
N ILE A 196 1.71 -27.77 -3.53
CA ILE A 196 3.00 -27.33 -2.99
C ILE A 196 2.81 -26.32 -1.88
N LEU A 197 1.86 -25.41 -2.04
CA LEU A 197 1.55 -24.42 -1.02
C LEU A 197 0.05 -24.10 -0.97
N LYS A 198 -0.39 -23.78 0.24
CA LYS A 198 -1.75 -23.29 0.47
C LYS A 198 -1.91 -21.90 -0.11
N HIS A 199 -3.14 -21.54 -0.45
CA HIS A 199 -3.39 -20.16 -0.88
C HIS A 199 -4.72 -19.61 -0.37
N ILE A 200 -4.77 -18.30 -0.19
CA ILE A 200 -5.96 -17.56 0.22
C ILE A 200 -6.51 -16.84 -1.01
N PRO A 201 -7.78 -17.06 -1.39
CA PRO A 201 -8.43 -16.27 -2.43
C PRO A 201 -8.63 -14.82 -1.94
N TRP A 202 -9.11 -13.95 -2.84
CA TRP A 202 -9.55 -12.64 -2.43
C TRP A 202 -10.66 -12.74 -1.39
N VAL A 203 -10.50 -12.04 -0.27
CA VAL A 203 -11.46 -11.97 0.84
C VAL A 203 -11.70 -10.50 1.23
N MET A 204 -12.76 -10.24 1.96
CA MET A 204 -13.06 -8.91 2.49
C MET A 204 -12.01 -8.48 3.50
N TRP A 205 -11.90 -7.16 3.70
CA TRP A 205 -10.87 -6.58 4.56
C TRP A 205 -10.82 -7.16 5.98
N ARG A 206 -11.97 -7.28 6.64
CA ARG A 206 -12.02 -7.84 8.02
C ARG A 206 -11.60 -9.30 8.05
N ASP A 207 -12.16 -10.11 7.15
CA ASP A 207 -11.81 -11.53 7.03
C ASP A 207 -10.30 -11.70 6.73
N TRP A 208 -9.75 -10.81 5.88
CA TRP A 208 -8.31 -10.79 5.63
C TRP A 208 -7.50 -10.57 6.90
N MET A 209 -7.88 -9.62 7.73
CA MET A 209 -7.15 -9.34 8.96
C MET A 209 -7.27 -10.50 9.97
N ASP A 210 -8.45 -11.11 10.09
CA ASP A 210 -8.66 -12.29 10.95
C ASP A 210 -7.84 -13.49 10.48
N ILE A 211 -7.80 -13.73 9.17
CA ILE A 211 -6.97 -14.79 8.56
C ILE A 211 -5.48 -14.50 8.79
N LEU A 212 -5.05 -13.27 8.54
CA LEU A 212 -3.65 -12.87 8.71
C LEU A 212 -3.17 -13.08 10.15
N GLY A 213 -4.01 -12.79 11.13
CA GLY A 213 -3.72 -13.00 12.55
C GLY A 213 -3.37 -14.43 12.94
N GLN A 214 -3.71 -15.41 12.10
CA GLN A 214 -3.44 -16.85 12.35
C GLN A 214 -2.00 -17.27 12.00
N TYR A 215 -1.21 -16.42 11.34
CA TYR A 215 0.16 -16.75 10.91
C TYR A 215 1.23 -16.23 11.87
N ASN A 216 2.36 -16.93 11.91
CA ASN A 216 3.51 -16.54 12.74
C ASN A 216 4.42 -15.51 12.05
N VAL A 217 4.71 -15.71 10.78
CA VAL A 217 5.68 -14.89 10.05
C VAL A 217 5.10 -14.50 8.69
N GLY A 218 5.31 -13.25 8.30
CA GLY A 218 5.10 -12.75 6.95
C GLY A 218 6.39 -12.72 6.16
N VAL A 219 6.34 -13.00 4.86
CA VAL A 219 7.48 -12.82 3.94
C VAL A 219 6.99 -12.12 2.67
N GLN A 220 7.64 -11.02 2.29
CA GLN A 220 7.40 -10.36 1.01
C GLN A 220 8.68 -9.70 0.52
N LEU A 221 9.39 -10.38 -0.36
CA LEU A 221 10.63 -9.90 -1.00
C LEU A 221 10.29 -9.22 -2.33
N GLY A 222 9.39 -8.24 -2.27
CA GLY A 222 8.93 -7.48 -3.42
C GLY A 222 9.64 -6.14 -3.58
N THR A 223 9.72 -5.68 -4.83
CA THR A 223 10.35 -4.41 -5.20
C THR A 223 9.34 -3.28 -5.36
N ALA A 224 8.06 -3.61 -5.40
CA ALA A 224 6.99 -2.67 -5.76
C ALA A 224 5.76 -2.86 -4.89
N ALA A 225 5.53 -1.96 -3.96
CA ALA A 225 4.26 -1.89 -3.21
C ALA A 225 4.13 -0.58 -2.43
N ALA A 226 2.90 -0.23 -2.06
CA ALA A 226 2.64 0.79 -1.03
C ALA A 226 2.94 0.26 0.40
N GLY A 227 3.31 -1.02 0.53
CA GLY A 227 3.67 -1.63 1.80
C GLY A 227 2.50 -2.04 2.67
N GLN A 228 1.32 -2.27 2.09
CA GLN A 228 0.11 -2.62 2.84
C GLN A 228 0.24 -3.96 3.59
N PHE A 229 0.94 -4.95 3.02
CA PHE A 229 1.14 -6.23 3.68
C PHE A 229 1.97 -6.09 4.97
N GLN A 230 3.07 -5.34 4.89
CA GLN A 230 3.93 -5.05 6.05
C GLN A 230 3.18 -4.27 7.13
N LEU A 231 2.31 -3.34 6.72
CA LEU A 231 1.46 -2.60 7.65
C LEU A 231 0.47 -3.53 8.37
N ASN A 232 -0.19 -4.43 7.63
CA ASN A 232 -1.16 -5.36 8.19
C ASN A 232 -0.50 -6.36 9.15
N THR A 233 0.65 -6.91 8.79
CA THR A 233 1.42 -7.81 9.67
C THR A 233 1.86 -7.10 10.94
N SER A 234 2.28 -5.83 10.83
CA SER A 234 2.73 -5.05 11.98
C SER A 234 1.61 -4.79 13.00
N PHE A 235 0.39 -4.57 12.55
CA PHE A 235 -0.77 -4.42 13.42
C PHE A 235 -0.95 -5.63 14.34
N HIS A 236 -0.82 -6.85 13.79
CA HIS A 236 -0.91 -8.09 14.58
C HIS A 236 0.38 -8.42 15.35
N GLY A 237 1.46 -7.68 15.16
CA GLY A 237 2.78 -8.02 15.70
C GLY A 237 3.38 -9.26 15.06
N ILE A 238 3.10 -9.49 13.78
CA ILE A 238 3.69 -10.57 12.99
C ILE A 238 5.00 -10.06 12.38
N PRO A 239 6.18 -10.62 12.71
CA PRO A 239 7.42 -10.26 12.04
C PRO A 239 7.32 -10.49 10.52
N CYS A 240 7.75 -9.51 9.72
CA CYS A 240 7.75 -9.63 8.27
C CYS A 240 9.17 -9.50 7.73
N ILE A 241 9.63 -10.49 6.92
CA ILE A 241 10.90 -10.39 6.19
C ILE A 241 10.62 -9.71 4.85
N GLY A 242 11.38 -8.66 4.54
CA GLY A 242 11.21 -7.90 3.30
C GLY A 242 12.39 -6.97 3.00
N TYR A 243 12.35 -6.34 1.82
CA TYR A 243 13.39 -5.44 1.35
C TYR A 243 13.27 -4.03 1.92
N SER A 244 14.42 -3.36 2.09
CA SER A 244 14.58 -2.02 2.66
C SER A 244 13.98 -0.89 1.81
N ASN A 245 13.70 -1.13 0.55
CA ASN A 245 13.10 -0.15 -0.38
C ASN A 245 11.65 0.23 -0.06
N LEU A 246 10.97 -0.50 0.82
CA LEU A 246 9.63 -0.16 1.30
C LEU A 246 9.73 0.46 2.70
N ASN A 247 9.24 1.70 2.85
CA ASN A 247 9.27 2.39 4.14
C ASN A 247 8.51 1.63 5.24
N THR A 248 7.39 0.98 4.90
CA THR A 248 6.65 0.14 5.84
C THR A 248 7.50 -1.03 6.34
N GLN A 249 8.33 -1.64 5.47
CA GLN A 249 9.23 -2.70 5.88
C GLN A 249 10.34 -2.18 6.80
N SER A 250 11.08 -1.18 6.35
CA SER A 250 12.25 -0.66 7.09
C SER A 250 11.86 0.01 8.42
N ILE A 251 10.71 0.68 8.46
CA ILE A 251 10.22 1.35 9.67
C ILE A 251 9.55 0.36 10.62
N LEU A 252 8.68 -0.53 10.14
CA LEU A 252 7.88 -1.40 11.00
C LEU A 252 8.61 -2.69 11.40
N HIS A 253 9.44 -3.23 10.51
CA HIS A 253 10.14 -4.51 10.68
C HIS A 253 11.67 -4.39 10.59
N PRO A 254 12.33 -3.43 11.28
CA PRO A 254 13.75 -3.14 11.07
C PRO A 254 14.67 -4.32 11.38
N LEU A 255 14.25 -5.24 12.24
CA LEU A 255 15.04 -6.42 12.63
C LEU A 255 14.99 -7.55 11.60
N THR A 256 14.04 -7.49 10.65
CA THR A 256 13.84 -8.50 9.61
C THR A 256 13.85 -7.86 8.21
N THR A 257 14.44 -6.69 8.10
CA THR A 257 14.66 -5.97 6.82
C THR A 257 16.03 -6.34 6.25
N VAL A 258 16.07 -6.56 4.94
CA VAL A 258 17.29 -6.83 4.19
C VAL A 258 17.41 -5.89 2.99
N GLU A 259 18.63 -5.74 2.49
CA GLU A 259 18.85 -4.98 1.26
C GLU A 259 18.25 -5.68 0.04
N LEU A 260 17.94 -4.90 -0.99
CA LEU A 260 17.34 -5.40 -2.22
C LEU A 260 18.22 -6.49 -2.84
N GLY A 261 17.64 -7.67 -3.03
CA GLY A 261 18.31 -8.84 -3.62
C GLY A 261 19.14 -9.68 -2.65
N ASP A 262 19.26 -9.29 -1.37
CA ASP A 262 20.03 -10.05 -0.37
C ASP A 262 19.22 -11.25 0.17
N ILE A 263 19.07 -12.26 -0.68
CA ILE A 263 18.31 -13.49 -0.36
C ILE A 263 19.01 -14.32 0.73
N ASP A 264 20.32 -14.34 0.76
CA ASP A 264 21.07 -15.11 1.77
C ASP A 264 20.82 -14.52 3.17
N LYS A 265 20.88 -13.21 3.30
CA LYS A 265 20.53 -12.54 4.56
C LYS A 265 19.07 -12.76 4.94
N ALA A 266 18.15 -12.76 3.98
CA ALA A 266 16.74 -13.05 4.26
C ALA A 266 16.55 -14.47 4.80
N LYS A 267 17.25 -15.48 4.25
CA LYS A 267 17.27 -16.86 4.76
C LYS A 267 17.88 -16.95 6.15
N ASP A 268 18.96 -16.21 6.43
CA ASP A 268 19.56 -16.16 7.77
C ASP A 268 18.56 -15.60 8.80
N LEU A 269 17.84 -14.54 8.47
CA LEU A 269 16.81 -13.98 9.34
C LEU A 269 15.64 -14.95 9.53
N ALA A 270 15.24 -15.67 8.47
CA ALA A 270 14.22 -16.71 8.56
C ALA A 270 14.62 -17.81 9.57
N ARG A 271 15.86 -18.30 9.49
CA ARG A 271 16.40 -19.27 10.48
C ARG A 271 16.43 -18.68 11.90
N LYS A 272 16.83 -17.41 12.03
CA LYS A 272 16.91 -16.71 13.31
C LYS A 272 15.53 -16.50 13.97
N LEU A 273 14.46 -16.37 13.21
CA LEU A 273 13.11 -16.28 13.73
C LEU A 273 12.62 -17.57 14.43
N LYS A 274 13.36 -18.67 14.34
CA LYS A 274 13.11 -19.90 15.14
C LYS A 274 13.58 -19.76 16.60
N ASP A 275 14.39 -18.75 16.93
CA ASP A 275 14.77 -18.42 18.29
C ASP A 275 13.68 -17.59 18.95
N ASP A 276 13.09 -18.10 20.02
CA ASP A 276 11.96 -17.48 20.71
C ASP A 276 12.25 -16.07 21.21
N LYS A 277 13.50 -15.80 21.65
CA LYS A 277 13.89 -14.48 22.15
C LYS A 277 13.96 -13.46 21.03
N PHE A 278 14.53 -13.86 19.91
CA PHE A 278 14.59 -12.99 18.73
C PHE A 278 13.20 -12.76 18.15
N TYR A 279 12.39 -13.82 18.06
CA TYR A 279 11.00 -13.70 17.60
C TYR A 279 10.21 -12.71 18.45
N LYS A 280 10.23 -12.87 19.78
CA LYS A 280 9.56 -11.96 20.70
C LYS A 280 10.05 -10.52 20.56
N LEU A 281 11.36 -10.31 20.41
CA LEU A 281 11.94 -8.99 20.17
C LEU A 281 11.38 -8.37 18.88
N CYS A 282 11.22 -9.14 17.80
CA CYS A 282 10.63 -8.67 16.54
C CYS A 282 9.16 -8.28 16.74
N VAL A 283 8.36 -9.11 17.42
CA VAL A 283 6.95 -8.82 17.75
C VAL A 283 6.82 -7.50 18.50
N ASP A 284 7.55 -7.35 19.62
CA ASP A 284 7.50 -6.16 20.48
C ASP A 284 7.95 -4.89 19.72
N THR A 285 8.98 -5.03 18.88
CA THR A 285 9.48 -3.92 18.07
C THR A 285 8.46 -3.48 17.04
N THR A 286 7.88 -4.42 16.31
CA THR A 286 6.91 -4.18 15.24
C THR A 286 5.65 -3.50 15.79
N GLN A 287 5.08 -3.99 16.88
CA GLN A 287 3.88 -3.40 17.50
C GLN A 287 4.13 -1.97 17.98
N LYS A 288 5.24 -1.73 18.70
CA LYS A 288 5.60 -0.39 19.19
C LYS A 288 5.79 0.60 18.02
N ARG A 289 6.37 0.14 16.91
CA ARG A 289 6.60 0.99 15.74
C ARG A 289 5.31 1.24 14.97
N PHE A 290 4.39 0.29 14.89
CA PHE A 290 3.07 0.53 14.33
C PHE A 290 2.37 1.69 15.06
N GLU A 291 2.24 1.61 16.38
CA GLU A 291 1.58 2.66 17.17
C GLU A 291 2.26 4.02 17.01
N LYS A 292 3.59 4.03 16.94
CA LYS A 292 4.37 5.27 16.86
C LYS A 292 4.30 5.96 15.50
N TYR A 293 4.24 5.19 14.39
CA TYR A 293 4.46 5.75 13.05
C TYR A 293 3.31 5.55 12.08
N TYR A 294 2.44 4.55 12.28
CA TYR A 294 1.43 4.14 11.32
C TYR A 294 0.02 4.01 11.90
N SER A 295 -0.21 4.40 13.16
CA SER A 295 -1.55 4.49 13.71
C SER A 295 -2.41 5.50 12.93
N GLU A 296 -3.72 5.33 13.00
CA GLU A 296 -4.69 6.26 12.39
C GLU A 296 -4.47 7.71 12.86
N GLU A 297 -4.16 7.88 14.16
CA GLU A 297 -3.85 9.18 14.73
C GLU A 297 -2.63 9.83 14.05
N MET A 298 -1.57 9.03 13.81
CA MET A 298 -0.36 9.51 13.13
C MET A 298 -0.62 9.85 11.66
N PHE A 299 -1.49 9.09 10.99
CA PHE A 299 -1.92 9.42 9.64
C PHE A 299 -2.63 10.79 9.61
N VAL A 300 -3.63 10.98 10.47
CA VAL A 300 -4.40 12.23 10.55
C VAL A 300 -3.49 13.42 10.93
N LYS A 301 -2.53 13.22 11.82
CA LYS A 301 -1.55 14.24 12.20
C LYS A 301 -0.67 14.64 11.00
N ASN A 302 -0.15 13.67 10.25
CA ASN A 302 0.66 13.94 9.05
C ASN A 302 -0.17 14.65 7.96
N TRP A 303 -1.40 14.21 7.74
CA TRP A 303 -2.32 14.87 6.82
C TRP A 303 -2.51 16.34 7.16
N LYS A 304 -2.82 16.65 8.43
CA LYS A 304 -3.00 18.03 8.88
C LYS A 304 -1.72 18.87 8.73
N ARG A 305 -0.54 18.30 9.03
CA ARG A 305 0.75 18.98 8.87
C ARG A 305 1.02 19.42 7.42
N ILE A 306 0.65 18.59 6.45
CA ILE A 306 0.87 18.87 5.02
C ILE A 306 0.05 20.08 4.55
N TRP A 307 -1.11 20.31 5.16
CA TRP A 307 -2.06 21.36 4.77
C TRP A 307 -2.10 22.55 5.72
N SER A 308 -1.33 22.55 6.79
CA SER A 308 -1.14 23.71 7.67
C SER A 308 -0.06 24.64 7.09
#